data_7d1390bbf0fecd92d8ea42a1ba5c6aca
#
_entry.id   7d1390bbf0fecd92d8ea42a1ba5c6aca
#
_cell.length_a   1.000
_cell.length_b   1.000
_cell.length_c   1.000
_cell.angle_alpha   90.00
_cell.angle_beta   90.00
_cell.angle_gamma   90.00
#
_symmetry.space_group_name_H-M   'P 1'
#
loop_
_entity.id
_entity.type
_entity.pdbx_description
1 polymer ?
#
loop_
_entity_poly.entity_id
_entity_poly.type
_entity_poly.pdbx_seq_one_letter_code
_entity_poly.pdbx_strand_id
1 'polypeptide(L)'
;MNWKHYSSVILLFLACVFFILPTPSGAQTDVVYASYKYVMGDNDTKNDAKHLCFLEAKRRCLEKVGTYVESLTEVKNYNLTKDEIRSYTSAIVQVEVVSEEIAFEGESIVIYTRVKAEIEADHTRKELQRISQDKALQARIKEQQNQIETLEQKITRLQNELSTASYESSLQLRKQRSTSFESIDVANEKIRNVLLAKRKREAERKKLVEEISRQEARKAKRLGLSCSILR
;
A
#
# COMPACT_ATOMS: atom_id res chain seq x y z
N MET A 1 49.97 -45.29 -9.14
CA MET A 1 48.56 -44.80 -9.25
C MET A 1 48.51 -43.47 -8.52
N ASN A 2 48.39 -42.33 -9.25
CA ASN A 2 48.63 -40.97 -8.72
C ASN A 2 47.43 -40.41 -7.95
N TRP A 3 47.40 -40.65 -6.67
CA TRP A 3 46.34 -40.16 -5.74
C TRP A 3 46.30 -38.60 -5.65
N LYS A 4 47.38 -37.92 -5.90
CA LYS A 4 47.48 -36.43 -5.87
C LYS A 4 46.61 -35.74 -6.92
N HIS A 5 46.37 -36.36 -8.09
CA HIS A 5 45.53 -35.77 -9.15
C HIS A 5 44.03 -35.87 -8.84
N TYR A 6 43.58 -36.95 -8.15
CA TYR A 6 42.17 -37.08 -7.75
C TYR A 6 41.75 -36.10 -6.66
N SER A 7 42.67 -35.82 -5.73
CA SER A 7 42.40 -34.83 -4.69
C SER A 7 42.20 -33.42 -5.27
N SER A 8 42.97 -33.02 -6.29
CA SER A 8 42.83 -31.71 -6.94
C SER A 8 41.55 -31.58 -7.76
N VAL A 9 41.10 -32.64 -8.44
CA VAL A 9 39.85 -32.64 -9.21
C VAL A 9 38.62 -32.63 -8.31
N ILE A 10 38.67 -33.34 -7.18
CA ILE A 10 37.57 -33.34 -6.19
C ILE A 10 37.44 -31.95 -5.53
N LEU A 11 38.55 -31.27 -5.24
CA LEU A 11 38.52 -29.92 -4.69
C LEU A 11 37.97 -28.88 -5.66
N LEU A 12 38.28 -29.06 -6.97
CA LEU A 12 37.74 -28.20 -8.05
C LEU A 12 36.22 -28.43 -8.25
N PHE A 13 35.76 -29.68 -8.15
CA PHE A 13 34.33 -30.00 -8.21
C PHE A 13 33.55 -29.47 -7.02
N LEU A 14 34.12 -29.55 -5.80
CA LEU A 14 33.49 -28.98 -4.60
C LEU A 14 33.39 -27.43 -4.67
N ALA A 15 34.38 -26.75 -5.25
CA ALA A 15 34.38 -25.32 -5.46
C ALA A 15 33.31 -24.87 -6.49
N CYS A 16 33.07 -25.66 -7.54
CA CYS A 16 32.00 -25.38 -8.53
C CYS A 16 30.60 -25.58 -7.98
N VAL A 17 30.37 -26.52 -7.08
CA VAL A 17 29.04 -26.75 -6.47
C VAL A 17 28.64 -25.62 -5.53
N PHE A 18 29.60 -24.94 -4.91
CA PHE A 18 29.32 -23.81 -4.02
C PHE A 18 28.86 -22.54 -4.76
N PHE A 19 29.12 -22.45 -6.10
CA PHE A 19 28.72 -21.29 -6.92
C PHE A 19 27.30 -21.40 -7.49
N ILE A 20 26.61 -22.54 -7.31
CA ILE A 20 25.24 -22.78 -7.86
C ILE A 20 24.17 -22.67 -6.76
N LEU A 21 24.49 -22.19 -5.58
CA LEU A 21 23.44 -21.89 -4.59
C LEU A 21 22.61 -20.70 -5.11
N PRO A 22 21.30 -20.89 -5.35
CA PRO A 22 20.45 -19.77 -5.73
C PRO A 22 20.50 -18.76 -4.58
N THR A 23 20.98 -17.56 -4.87
CA THR A 23 20.84 -16.44 -3.94
C THR A 23 19.36 -16.27 -3.65
N PRO A 24 18.92 -16.19 -2.39
CA PRO A 24 17.53 -15.89 -2.09
C PRO A 24 17.18 -14.60 -2.81
N SER A 25 16.27 -14.67 -3.78
CA SER A 25 15.71 -13.50 -4.45
C SER A 25 14.93 -12.75 -3.36
N GLY A 26 15.59 -11.81 -2.70
CA GLY A 26 14.93 -10.89 -1.78
C GLY A 26 13.80 -10.20 -2.54
N ALA A 27 12.62 -10.12 -1.96
CA ALA A 27 11.52 -9.36 -2.54
C ALA A 27 12.03 -7.93 -2.77
N GLN A 28 12.06 -7.51 -4.04
CA GLN A 28 12.51 -6.17 -4.40
C GLN A 28 11.45 -5.19 -3.90
N THR A 29 11.84 -4.36 -2.94
CA THR A 29 11.00 -3.29 -2.39
C THR A 29 11.46 -1.98 -3.00
N ASP A 30 10.60 -1.33 -3.74
CA ASP A 30 10.85 0.00 -4.29
C ASP A 30 10.28 1.07 -3.35
N VAL A 31 10.99 2.19 -3.23
CA VAL A 31 10.58 3.29 -2.36
C VAL A 31 10.33 4.55 -3.19
N VAL A 32 9.11 5.05 -3.10
CA VAL A 32 8.68 6.28 -3.78
C VAL A 32 8.60 7.41 -2.78
N TYR A 33 9.20 8.54 -3.12
CA TYR A 33 9.18 9.76 -2.32
C TYR A 33 8.36 10.86 -3.00
N ALA A 34 7.66 11.64 -2.16
CA ALA A 34 7.08 12.91 -2.56
C ALA A 34 7.23 13.93 -1.44
N SER A 35 7.15 15.21 -1.82
CA SER A 35 7.16 16.31 -0.88
C SER A 35 6.19 17.39 -1.32
N TYR A 36 5.71 18.13 -0.36
CA TYR A 36 4.89 19.31 -0.57
C TYR A 36 5.33 20.44 0.34
N LYS A 37 5.10 21.66 -0.12
CA LYS A 37 5.29 22.91 0.61
C LYS A 37 3.95 23.59 0.73
N TYR A 38 3.53 23.88 1.95
CA TYR A 38 2.31 24.61 2.23
C TYR A 38 2.64 25.95 2.89
N VAL A 39 2.12 27.03 2.34
CA VAL A 39 2.23 28.36 2.95
C VAL A 39 1.00 28.56 3.83
N MET A 40 1.23 28.78 5.13
CA MET A 40 0.18 28.92 6.12
C MET A 40 -0.59 30.23 5.89
N GLY A 41 -1.90 30.15 5.79
CA GLY A 41 -2.77 31.34 5.73
C GLY A 41 -3.04 31.93 7.11
N ASP A 42 -3.51 33.18 7.16
CA ASP A 42 -3.76 33.93 8.39
C ASP A 42 -4.75 33.23 9.33
N ASN A 43 -5.72 32.53 8.77
CA ASN A 43 -6.74 31.79 9.51
C ASN A 43 -6.39 30.31 9.72
N ASP A 44 -5.19 29.85 9.37
CA ASP A 44 -4.76 28.49 9.63
C ASP A 44 -4.19 28.32 11.03
N THR A 45 -4.47 27.15 11.65
CA THR A 45 -3.66 26.69 12.76
C THR A 45 -2.45 25.92 12.24
N LYS A 46 -1.38 25.84 13.03
CA LYS A 46 -0.22 25.00 12.66
C LYS A 46 -0.62 23.56 12.37
N ASN A 47 -1.54 23.02 13.14
CA ASN A 47 -2.01 21.64 12.99
C ASN A 47 -2.76 21.45 11.67
N ASP A 48 -3.65 22.37 11.32
CA ASP A 48 -4.36 22.33 10.04
C ASP A 48 -3.40 22.46 8.86
N ALA A 49 -2.42 23.38 8.94
CA ALA A 49 -1.41 23.56 7.90
C ALA A 49 -0.57 22.28 7.68
N LYS A 50 -0.21 21.59 8.78
CA LYS A 50 0.46 20.29 8.70
C LYS A 50 -0.40 19.22 8.01
N HIS A 51 -1.67 19.13 8.39
CA HIS A 51 -2.60 18.18 7.75
C HIS A 51 -2.77 18.47 6.25
N LEU A 52 -2.93 19.74 5.86
CA LEU A 52 -3.02 20.14 4.44
C LEU A 52 -1.75 19.79 3.67
N CYS A 53 -0.58 20.10 4.26
CA CYS A 53 0.70 19.77 3.67
C CYS A 53 0.87 18.24 3.49
N PHE A 54 0.52 17.47 4.52
CA PHE A 54 0.57 16.00 4.46
C PHE A 54 -0.39 15.43 3.41
N LEU A 55 -1.65 15.88 3.34
CA LEU A 55 -2.62 15.39 2.36
C LEU A 55 -2.11 15.60 0.92
N GLU A 56 -1.55 16.79 0.62
CA GLU A 56 -1.00 17.06 -0.70
C GLU A 56 0.27 16.25 -1.00
N ALA A 57 1.18 16.11 -0.03
CA ALA A 57 2.35 15.26 -0.18
C ALA A 57 1.95 13.79 -0.40
N LYS A 58 0.97 13.28 0.35
CA LYS A 58 0.40 11.94 0.21
C LYS A 58 -0.22 11.74 -1.17
N ARG A 59 -1.05 12.68 -1.64
CA ARG A 59 -1.68 12.62 -2.97
C ARG A 59 -0.62 12.49 -4.06
N ARG A 60 0.41 13.35 -4.05
CA ARG A 60 1.53 13.30 -5.00
C ARG A 60 2.31 11.99 -4.93
N CYS A 61 2.49 11.44 -3.74
CA CYS A 61 3.14 10.14 -3.55
C CYS A 61 2.32 9.02 -4.19
N LEU A 62 1.02 8.98 -3.90
CA LEU A 62 0.11 7.95 -4.43
C LEU A 62 -0.06 8.04 -5.96
N GLU A 63 -0.04 9.23 -6.56
CA GLU A 63 -0.03 9.41 -8.02
C GLU A 63 1.20 8.77 -8.66
N LYS A 64 2.40 9.00 -8.09
CA LYS A 64 3.65 8.37 -8.56
C LYS A 64 3.61 6.86 -8.40
N VAL A 65 3.17 6.38 -7.24
CA VAL A 65 2.99 4.95 -6.95
C VAL A 65 2.00 4.31 -7.92
N GLY A 66 0.86 4.95 -8.15
CA GLY A 66 -0.16 4.47 -9.09
C GLY A 66 0.40 4.30 -10.51
N THR A 67 1.15 5.29 -11.01
CA THR A 67 1.82 5.23 -12.30
C THR A 67 2.86 4.10 -12.36
N TYR A 68 3.64 3.93 -11.30
CA TYR A 68 4.62 2.83 -11.19
C TYR A 68 3.93 1.46 -11.23
N VAL A 69 2.89 1.26 -10.42
CA VAL A 69 2.15 0.00 -10.37
C VAL A 69 1.41 -0.28 -11.68
N GLU A 70 0.87 0.73 -12.33
CA GLU A 70 0.28 0.63 -13.68
C GLU A 70 1.30 0.02 -14.65
N SER A 71 2.53 0.53 -14.69
CA SER A 71 3.59 0.00 -15.56
C SER A 71 3.96 -1.46 -15.27
N LEU A 72 3.89 -1.88 -14.00
CA LEU A 72 4.13 -3.26 -13.59
C LEU A 72 2.99 -4.22 -13.98
N THR A 73 1.78 -3.71 -14.17
CA THR A 73 0.57 -4.51 -14.40
C THR A 73 0.17 -4.60 -15.87
N GLU A 74 0.61 -3.69 -16.73
CA GLU A 74 0.34 -3.71 -18.19
C GLU A 74 0.74 -5.04 -18.86
N VAL A 75 1.74 -5.72 -18.30
CA VAL A 75 2.26 -6.98 -18.85
C VAL A 75 1.38 -8.19 -18.50
N LYS A 76 0.42 -8.12 -17.57
CA LYS A 76 -0.28 -9.30 -17.01
C LYS A 76 -1.81 -9.32 -17.15
N ASN A 77 -2.36 -8.47 -18.00
CA ASN A 77 -3.77 -8.54 -18.44
C ASN A 77 -4.80 -8.74 -17.30
N TYR A 78 -4.70 -7.94 -16.22
CA TYR A 78 -5.79 -7.85 -15.26
C TYR A 78 -6.95 -7.11 -15.96
N ASN A 79 -8.18 -7.64 -15.87
CA ASN A 79 -9.38 -6.96 -16.38
C ASN A 79 -9.72 -5.70 -15.54
N LEU A 80 -8.71 -4.83 -15.30
CA LEU A 80 -8.82 -3.58 -14.57
C LEU A 80 -8.43 -2.43 -15.48
N THR A 81 -9.18 -1.35 -15.40
CA THR A 81 -8.82 -0.09 -16.06
C THR A 81 -7.62 0.57 -15.33
N LYS A 82 -6.93 1.49 -15.99
CA LYS A 82 -5.83 2.26 -15.38
C LYS A 82 -6.28 3.00 -14.13
N ASP A 83 -7.47 3.58 -14.16
CA ASP A 83 -8.04 4.29 -13.01
C ASP A 83 -8.35 3.35 -11.85
N GLU A 84 -8.85 2.14 -12.11
CA GLU A 84 -9.05 1.12 -11.10
C GLU A 84 -7.73 0.65 -10.48
N ILE A 85 -6.68 0.47 -11.29
CA ILE A 85 -5.35 0.10 -10.79
C ILE A 85 -4.84 1.20 -9.84
N ARG A 86 -4.90 2.48 -10.23
CA ARG A 86 -4.47 3.61 -9.40
C ARG A 86 -5.29 3.70 -8.12
N SER A 87 -6.61 3.58 -8.25
CA SER A 87 -7.56 3.63 -7.14
C SER A 87 -7.27 2.51 -6.12
N TYR A 88 -7.16 1.25 -6.57
CA TYR A 88 -6.87 0.13 -5.66
C TYR A 88 -5.45 0.17 -5.11
N THR A 89 -4.48 0.68 -5.86
CA THR A 89 -3.12 0.89 -5.37
C THR A 89 -3.11 1.86 -4.19
N SER A 90 -3.87 2.95 -4.26
CA SER A 90 -3.98 3.91 -3.15
C SER A 90 -4.62 3.30 -1.90
N ALA A 91 -5.44 2.27 -2.05
CA ALA A 91 -6.03 1.52 -0.95
C ALA A 91 -5.05 0.52 -0.30
N ILE A 92 -4.10 -0.02 -1.07
CA ILE A 92 -3.13 -1.04 -0.64
C ILE A 92 -1.91 -0.40 0.01
N VAL A 93 -1.39 0.67 -0.59
CA VAL A 93 -0.10 1.27 -0.24
C VAL A 93 -0.26 2.24 0.93
N GLN A 94 0.64 2.14 1.89
CA GLN A 94 0.72 3.07 3.02
C GLN A 94 1.76 4.16 2.71
N VAL A 95 1.41 5.38 3.06
CA VAL A 95 2.29 6.54 2.94
C VAL A 95 2.68 7.00 4.34
N GLU A 96 3.99 7.11 4.58
CA GLU A 96 4.56 7.49 5.87
C GLU A 96 5.27 8.85 5.76
N VAL A 97 5.19 9.64 6.82
CA VAL A 97 5.95 10.90 6.93
C VAL A 97 7.41 10.57 7.22
N VAL A 98 8.31 11.10 6.39
CA VAL A 98 9.76 10.99 6.55
C VAL A 98 10.30 12.19 7.34
N SER A 99 9.87 13.39 6.98
CA SER A 99 10.22 14.62 7.69
C SER A 99 9.08 15.64 7.58
N GLU A 100 8.97 16.43 8.61
CA GLU A 100 8.08 17.60 8.68
C GLU A 100 8.87 18.77 9.29
N GLU A 101 8.94 19.87 8.55
CA GLU A 101 9.69 21.06 8.95
C GLU A 101 8.80 22.29 8.88
N ILE A 102 8.98 23.20 9.83
CA ILE A 102 8.33 24.49 9.85
C ILE A 102 9.43 25.55 9.70
N ALA A 103 9.30 26.39 8.69
CA ALA A 103 10.24 27.45 8.41
C ALA A 103 9.52 28.80 8.24
N PHE A 104 10.30 29.86 8.28
CA PHE A 104 9.84 31.19 7.91
C PHE A 104 10.44 31.56 6.55
N GLU A 105 9.59 31.95 5.61
CA GLU A 105 10.01 32.53 4.33
C GLU A 105 9.45 33.94 4.23
N GLY A 106 10.32 34.93 4.47
CA GLY A 106 9.88 36.30 4.67
C GLY A 106 8.97 36.41 5.89
N GLU A 107 7.76 36.91 5.72
CA GLU A 107 6.75 37.05 6.76
C GLU A 107 5.83 35.81 6.89
N SER A 108 5.95 34.85 6.01
CA SER A 108 5.07 33.68 5.96
C SER A 108 5.64 32.48 6.70
N ILE A 109 4.78 31.77 7.42
CA ILE A 109 5.10 30.45 7.99
C ILE A 109 4.86 29.41 6.91
N VAL A 110 5.83 28.53 6.71
CA VAL A 110 5.80 27.49 5.68
C VAL A 110 5.99 26.13 6.32
N ILE A 111 5.19 25.17 5.90
CA ILE A 111 5.31 23.77 6.30
C ILE A 111 5.87 23.00 5.12
N TYR A 112 6.93 22.22 5.37
CA TYR A 112 7.47 21.25 4.42
C TYR A 112 7.19 19.85 4.93
N THR A 113 6.53 19.03 4.14
CA THR A 113 6.32 17.63 4.47
C THR A 113 6.89 16.74 3.37
N ARG A 114 7.76 15.82 3.76
CA ARG A 114 8.28 14.75 2.90
C ARG A 114 7.70 13.43 3.35
N VAL A 115 7.19 12.67 2.39
CA VAL A 115 6.59 11.36 2.61
C VAL A 115 7.27 10.28 1.76
N LYS A 116 7.14 9.03 2.18
CA LYS A 116 7.54 7.85 1.41
C LYS A 116 6.42 6.83 1.34
N ALA A 117 6.46 6.02 0.30
CA ALA A 117 5.69 4.79 0.17
C ALA A 117 6.61 3.65 -0.22
N GLU A 118 6.51 2.52 0.46
CA GLU A 118 7.25 1.30 0.15
C GLU A 118 6.35 0.35 -0.64
N ILE A 119 6.87 -0.14 -1.77
CA ILE A 119 6.12 -0.96 -2.72
C ILE A 119 6.86 -2.27 -2.91
N GLU A 120 6.28 -3.34 -2.44
CA GLU A 120 6.67 -4.68 -2.82
C GLU A 120 5.86 -5.10 -4.04
N ALA A 121 6.52 -5.16 -5.21
CA ALA A 121 5.85 -5.35 -6.50
C ALA A 121 5.00 -6.63 -6.55
N ASP A 122 5.52 -7.75 -6.03
CA ASP A 122 4.81 -9.03 -6.03
C ASP A 122 3.62 -9.04 -5.06
N HIS A 123 3.77 -8.42 -3.90
CA HIS A 123 2.68 -8.26 -2.94
C HIS A 123 1.57 -7.40 -3.53
N THR A 124 1.91 -6.24 -4.07
CA THR A 124 0.95 -5.31 -4.67
C THR A 124 0.18 -5.96 -5.82
N ARG A 125 0.87 -6.70 -6.71
CA ARG A 125 0.22 -7.46 -7.79
C ARG A 125 -0.76 -8.51 -7.27
N LYS A 126 -0.39 -9.28 -6.25
CA LYS A 126 -1.27 -10.29 -5.63
C LYS A 126 -2.51 -9.64 -5.01
N GLU A 127 -2.36 -8.49 -4.35
CA GLU A 127 -3.50 -7.76 -3.78
C GLU A 127 -4.42 -7.22 -4.88
N LEU A 128 -3.89 -6.63 -5.95
CA LEU A 128 -4.68 -6.17 -7.09
C LEU A 128 -5.45 -7.32 -7.74
N GLN A 129 -4.81 -8.48 -7.95
CA GLN A 129 -5.47 -9.67 -8.45
C GLN A 129 -6.60 -10.14 -7.52
N ARG A 130 -6.39 -10.12 -6.21
CA ARG A 130 -7.41 -10.46 -5.22
C ARG A 130 -8.60 -9.51 -5.28
N ILE A 131 -8.34 -8.21 -5.38
CA ILE A 131 -9.38 -7.19 -5.51
C ILE A 131 -10.14 -7.37 -6.83
N SER A 132 -9.45 -7.62 -7.95
CA SER A 132 -10.07 -7.81 -9.26
C SER A 132 -11.05 -8.99 -9.32
N GLN A 133 -10.88 -9.99 -8.47
CA GLN A 133 -11.72 -11.19 -8.40
C GLN A 133 -12.89 -11.06 -7.41
N ASP A 134 -12.96 -9.99 -6.62
CA ASP A 134 -13.97 -9.80 -5.58
C ASP A 134 -14.76 -8.50 -5.77
N LYS A 135 -15.87 -8.59 -6.48
CA LYS A 135 -16.75 -7.42 -6.75
C LYS A 135 -17.28 -6.75 -5.48
N ALA A 136 -17.53 -7.51 -4.41
CA ALA A 136 -17.98 -6.94 -3.14
C ALA A 136 -16.87 -6.13 -2.47
N LEU A 137 -15.62 -6.60 -2.56
CA LEU A 137 -14.45 -5.87 -2.08
C LEU A 137 -14.21 -4.59 -2.91
N GLN A 138 -14.30 -4.68 -4.24
CA GLN A 138 -14.21 -3.53 -5.14
C GLN A 138 -15.23 -2.44 -4.78
N ALA A 139 -16.50 -2.82 -4.61
CA ALA A 139 -17.57 -1.90 -4.24
C ALA A 139 -17.29 -1.17 -2.91
N ARG A 140 -16.83 -1.90 -1.90
CA ARG A 140 -16.48 -1.32 -0.59
C ARG A 140 -15.31 -0.36 -0.65
N ILE A 141 -14.26 -0.71 -1.40
CA ILE A 141 -13.10 0.18 -1.58
C ILE A 141 -13.56 1.44 -2.30
N LYS A 142 -14.30 1.31 -3.38
CA LYS A 142 -14.80 2.44 -4.17
C LYS A 142 -15.70 3.37 -3.34
N GLU A 143 -16.58 2.82 -2.53
CA GLU A 143 -17.45 3.59 -1.63
C GLU A 143 -16.62 4.46 -0.66
N GLN A 144 -15.60 3.87 -0.01
CA GLN A 144 -14.75 4.60 0.92
C GLN A 144 -13.88 5.65 0.21
N GLN A 145 -13.41 5.36 -1.01
CA GLN A 145 -12.63 6.32 -1.79
C GLN A 145 -13.48 7.51 -2.25
N ASN A 146 -14.70 7.28 -2.70
CA ASN A 146 -15.64 8.36 -3.01
C ASN A 146 -15.93 9.23 -1.79
N GLN A 147 -16.02 8.62 -0.59
CA GLN A 147 -16.19 9.36 0.65
C GLN A 147 -14.96 10.23 0.96
N ILE A 148 -13.73 9.70 0.78
CA ILE A 148 -12.49 10.45 0.95
C ILE A 148 -12.44 11.63 -0.03
N GLU A 149 -12.71 11.41 -1.30
CA GLU A 149 -12.72 12.46 -2.33
C GLU A 149 -13.72 13.58 -1.99
N THR A 150 -14.92 13.22 -1.55
CA THR A 150 -15.93 14.20 -1.10
C THR A 150 -15.43 15.03 0.09
N LEU A 151 -14.72 14.40 1.03
CA LEU A 151 -14.14 15.09 2.18
C LEU A 151 -12.98 16.02 1.77
N GLU A 152 -12.14 15.60 0.85
CA GLU A 152 -11.04 16.42 0.29
C GLU A 152 -11.59 17.65 -0.44
N GLN A 153 -12.64 17.49 -1.25
CA GLN A 153 -13.35 18.61 -1.89
C GLN A 153 -13.96 19.57 -0.86
N LYS A 154 -14.53 19.03 0.23
CA LYS A 154 -15.04 19.84 1.34
C LYS A 154 -13.93 20.61 2.03
N ILE A 155 -12.77 19.99 2.29
CA ILE A 155 -11.60 20.64 2.87
C ILE A 155 -11.12 21.79 1.99
N THR A 156 -11.03 21.58 0.67
CA THR A 156 -10.65 22.63 -0.29
C THR A 156 -11.63 23.79 -0.27
N ARG A 157 -12.93 23.54 -0.19
CA ARG A 157 -13.96 24.58 -0.07
C ARG A 157 -13.80 25.36 1.23
N LEU A 158 -13.68 24.66 2.36
CA LEU A 158 -13.49 25.27 3.66
C LEU A 158 -12.20 26.11 3.73
N GLN A 159 -11.14 25.70 3.02
CA GLN A 159 -9.90 26.46 2.89
C GLN A 159 -10.12 27.79 2.18
N ASN A 160 -10.87 27.78 1.09
CA ASN A 160 -11.21 28.99 0.34
C ASN A 160 -12.10 29.94 1.16
N GLU A 161 -13.08 29.40 1.90
CA GLU A 161 -13.93 30.20 2.80
C GLU A 161 -13.13 30.80 3.95
N LEU A 162 -12.18 30.07 4.52
CA LEU A 162 -11.29 30.53 5.59
C LEU A 162 -10.40 31.70 5.15
N SER A 163 -9.98 31.75 3.88
CA SER A 163 -9.11 32.83 3.38
C SER A 163 -9.74 34.23 3.46
N THR A 164 -11.07 34.29 3.51
CA THR A 164 -11.83 35.56 3.55
C THR A 164 -12.70 35.69 4.81
N ALA A 165 -12.63 34.72 5.71
CA ALA A 165 -13.50 34.68 6.89
C ALA A 165 -13.13 35.70 7.97
N SER A 166 -14.12 36.24 8.63
CA SER A 166 -13.92 36.99 9.89
C SER A 166 -13.45 36.03 11.00
N TYR A 167 -12.87 36.59 12.07
CA TYR A 167 -12.37 35.78 13.18
C TYR A 167 -13.43 34.84 13.77
N GLU A 168 -14.65 35.29 13.99
CA GLU A 168 -15.74 34.48 14.56
C GLU A 168 -16.15 33.34 13.63
N SER A 169 -16.34 33.62 12.33
CA SER A 169 -16.69 32.60 11.35
C SER A 169 -15.55 31.61 11.14
N SER A 170 -14.28 32.05 11.24
CA SER A 170 -13.12 31.18 11.07
C SER A 170 -13.05 30.04 12.09
N LEU A 171 -13.51 30.27 13.33
CA LEU A 171 -13.53 29.24 14.38
C LEU A 171 -14.41 28.06 14.01
N GLN A 172 -15.61 28.33 13.48
CA GLN A 172 -16.52 27.26 13.03
C GLN A 172 -15.99 26.52 11.81
N LEU A 173 -15.45 27.25 10.83
CA LEU A 173 -14.88 26.66 9.60
C LEU A 173 -13.67 25.77 9.92
N ARG A 174 -12.78 26.19 10.82
CA ARG A 174 -11.65 25.37 11.31
C ARG A 174 -12.13 24.07 11.95
N LYS A 175 -13.15 24.14 12.81
CA LYS A 175 -13.72 22.95 13.43
C LYS A 175 -14.28 21.98 12.39
N GLN A 176 -15.00 22.48 11.39
CA GLN A 176 -15.52 21.65 10.31
C GLN A 176 -14.40 21.00 9.47
N ARG A 177 -13.30 21.74 9.22
CA ARG A 177 -12.13 21.23 8.49
C ARG A 177 -11.42 20.15 9.30
N SER A 178 -11.18 20.37 10.61
CA SER A 178 -10.60 19.37 11.50
C SER A 178 -11.41 18.06 11.52
N THR A 179 -12.72 18.16 11.67
CA THR A 179 -13.61 16.98 11.60
C THR A 179 -13.53 16.28 10.25
N SER A 180 -13.30 17.01 9.16
CA SER A 180 -13.14 16.40 7.83
C SER A 180 -11.81 15.63 7.71
N PHE A 181 -10.70 16.11 8.28
CA PHE A 181 -9.44 15.36 8.37
C PHE A 181 -9.61 14.07 9.16
N GLU A 182 -10.20 14.13 10.34
CA GLU A 182 -10.48 12.95 11.17
C GLU A 182 -11.34 11.91 10.41
N SER A 183 -12.33 12.41 9.65
CA SER A 183 -13.20 11.53 8.83
C SER A 183 -12.44 10.85 7.70
N ILE A 184 -11.45 11.49 7.08
CA ILE A 184 -10.56 10.89 6.08
C ILE A 184 -9.73 9.77 6.73
N ASP A 185 -9.19 9.99 7.91
CA ASP A 185 -8.39 8.98 8.61
C ASP A 185 -9.23 7.76 8.96
N VAL A 186 -10.45 7.96 9.44
CA VAL A 186 -11.42 6.87 9.69
C VAL A 186 -11.76 6.10 8.41
N ALA A 187 -11.97 6.79 7.28
CA ALA A 187 -12.25 6.14 6.01
C ALA A 187 -11.06 5.31 5.50
N ASN A 188 -9.84 5.84 5.60
CA ASN A 188 -8.61 5.11 5.27
C ASN A 188 -8.44 3.87 6.16
N GLU A 189 -8.72 3.98 7.46
CA GLU A 189 -8.66 2.84 8.39
C GLU A 189 -9.70 1.76 8.04
N LYS A 190 -10.91 2.14 7.67
CA LYS A 190 -11.93 1.19 7.22
C LYS A 190 -11.46 0.40 6.01
N ILE A 191 -10.83 1.04 5.02
CA ILE A 191 -10.26 0.34 3.85
C ILE A 191 -9.22 -0.70 4.31
N ARG A 192 -8.26 -0.29 5.15
CA ARG A 192 -7.23 -1.19 5.69
C ARG A 192 -7.84 -2.38 6.42
N ASN A 193 -8.82 -2.14 7.28
CA ASN A 193 -9.49 -3.18 8.06
C ASN A 193 -10.24 -4.18 7.17
N VAL A 194 -10.88 -3.72 6.09
CA VAL A 194 -11.55 -4.59 5.10
C VAL A 194 -10.52 -5.49 4.39
N LEU A 195 -9.39 -4.93 3.96
CA LEU A 195 -8.31 -5.69 3.30
C LEU A 195 -7.70 -6.73 4.25
N LEU A 196 -7.38 -6.34 5.48
CA LEU A 196 -6.82 -7.23 6.51
C LEU A 196 -7.79 -8.37 6.86
N ALA A 197 -9.08 -8.07 7.05
CA ALA A 197 -10.09 -9.08 7.35
C ALA A 197 -10.25 -10.08 6.20
N LYS A 198 -10.13 -9.63 4.95
CA LYS A 198 -10.15 -10.51 3.78
C LYS A 198 -8.94 -11.44 3.77
N ARG A 199 -7.73 -10.90 3.95
CA ARG A 199 -6.49 -11.70 4.02
C ARG A 199 -6.57 -12.77 5.12
N LYS A 200 -7.04 -12.39 6.31
CA LYS A 200 -7.19 -13.32 7.43
C LYS A 200 -8.12 -14.50 7.08
N ARG A 201 -9.29 -14.20 6.52
CA ARG A 201 -10.26 -15.24 6.11
C ARG A 201 -9.69 -16.18 5.04
N GLU A 202 -8.94 -15.67 4.08
CA GLU A 202 -8.30 -16.50 3.05
C GLU A 202 -7.20 -17.38 3.62
N ALA A 203 -6.39 -16.87 4.54
CA ALA A 203 -5.37 -17.65 5.23
C ALA A 203 -5.99 -18.78 6.09
N GLU A 204 -7.10 -18.50 6.76
CA GLU A 204 -7.83 -19.49 7.54
C GLU A 204 -8.43 -20.58 6.63
N ARG A 205 -9.04 -20.19 5.52
CA ARG A 205 -9.56 -21.15 4.52
C ARG A 205 -8.45 -22.03 3.96
N LYS A 206 -7.29 -21.45 3.63
CA LYS A 206 -6.14 -22.20 3.12
C LYS A 206 -5.67 -23.25 4.12
N LYS A 207 -5.54 -22.89 5.41
CA LYS A 207 -5.16 -23.83 6.48
C LYS A 207 -6.18 -24.97 6.60
N LEU A 208 -7.47 -24.65 6.53
CA LEU A 208 -8.53 -25.66 6.63
C LEU A 208 -8.49 -26.64 5.44
N VAL A 209 -8.29 -26.15 4.23
CA VAL A 209 -8.16 -27.00 3.04
C VAL A 209 -6.94 -27.92 3.14
N GLU A 210 -5.79 -27.40 3.61
CA GLU A 210 -4.60 -28.21 3.83
C GLU A 210 -4.82 -29.29 4.89
N GLU A 211 -5.55 -28.97 5.95
CA GLU A 211 -5.87 -29.95 7.00
C GLU A 211 -6.80 -31.04 6.49
N ILE A 212 -7.85 -30.69 5.75
CA ILE A 212 -8.74 -31.66 5.11
C ILE A 212 -7.94 -32.59 4.18
N SER A 213 -7.09 -32.02 3.30
CA SER A 213 -6.25 -32.80 2.39
C SER A 213 -5.33 -33.78 3.14
N ARG A 214 -4.73 -33.34 4.26
CA ARG A 214 -3.91 -34.21 5.12
C ARG A 214 -4.74 -35.35 5.77
N GLN A 215 -5.96 -35.07 6.20
CA GLN A 215 -6.85 -36.08 6.75
C GLN A 215 -7.28 -37.09 5.70
N GLU A 216 -7.63 -36.64 4.49
CA GLU A 216 -7.96 -37.52 3.37
C GLU A 216 -6.78 -38.42 2.96
N ALA A 217 -5.58 -37.87 2.86
CA ALA A 217 -4.36 -38.64 2.60
C ALA A 217 -4.10 -39.71 3.67
N ARG A 218 -4.33 -39.38 4.96
CA ARG A 218 -4.20 -40.35 6.07
C ARG A 218 -5.26 -41.47 5.96
N LYS A 219 -6.51 -41.13 5.60
CA LYS A 219 -7.58 -42.12 5.39
C LYS A 219 -7.26 -43.02 4.21
N ALA A 220 -6.84 -42.48 3.08
CA ALA A 220 -6.44 -43.24 1.89
C ALA A 220 -5.30 -44.24 2.22
N LYS A 221 -4.28 -43.80 2.97
CA LYS A 221 -3.18 -44.66 3.41
C LYS A 221 -3.66 -45.80 4.34
N ARG A 222 -4.61 -45.55 5.24
CA ARG A 222 -5.18 -46.60 6.10
C ARG A 222 -6.00 -47.63 5.36
N LEU A 223 -6.63 -47.20 4.24
CA LEU A 223 -7.45 -48.09 3.40
C LEU A 223 -6.63 -48.81 2.32
N GLY A 224 -5.29 -48.67 2.31
CA GLY A 224 -4.41 -49.31 1.31
C GLY A 224 -4.60 -48.78 -0.10
N LEU A 225 -5.29 -47.67 -0.31
CA LEU A 225 -5.51 -47.05 -1.61
C LEU A 225 -4.24 -46.32 -2.04
N SER A 226 -3.65 -46.78 -3.18
CA SER A 226 -2.46 -46.17 -3.77
C SER A 226 -2.79 -44.72 -4.23
N CYS A 227 -1.86 -43.81 -4.02
CA CYS A 227 -1.98 -42.39 -4.32
C CYS A 227 -2.06 -42.01 -5.81
N SER A 228 -2.34 -42.98 -6.72
CA SER A 228 -2.32 -42.81 -8.17
C SER A 228 -3.63 -42.33 -8.81
N ILE A 229 -4.68 -42.02 -8.02
CA ILE A 229 -6.02 -41.69 -8.55
C ILE A 229 -6.38 -40.19 -8.34
N LEU A 230 -5.51 -39.39 -7.73
CA LEU A 230 -5.77 -37.94 -7.48
C LEU A 230 -4.78 -37.06 -8.28
N ARG A 231 -4.87 -37.13 -9.61
CA ARG A 231 -4.33 -36.10 -10.51
C ARG A 231 -5.42 -35.53 -11.38
#